data_ee034909d1c83bfc5ec8eeacf2b967e1
#
_entry.id   ee034909d1c83bfc5ec8eeacf2b967e1
#
_cell.length_a   1.000
_cell.length_b   1.000
_cell.length_c   1.000
_cell.angle_alpha   90.00
_cell.angle_beta   90.00
_cell.angle_gamma   90.00
#
_symmetry.space_group_name_H-M   'P 1'
#
loop_
_entity.id
_entity.type
_entity.pdbx_description
1 polymer ?
#
loop_
_entity_poly.entity_id
_entity_poly.type
_entity_poly.pdbx_seq_one_letter_code
_entity_poly.pdbx_strand_id
1 'polypeptide(L)'
;MIYTFNGNESYAHAYMICRFGHCLLIDPNINYSEIESKLGDQILDGILLTHAHSDHTSLIHLFNVPIYVHSDDAALLFEDKYNGYSKDNPRPYVRKQLNIQTIEDQVKIPLADHEVVVFHTPGHTKGSVSFLYQKYIFTGDTLFKESVGRHDLYSGNLFDLKRSVLKLIDDLNDNIIIKPGHDDTSTIRNERKNNPFYIKWKKQGKI
;
A
#
# COMPACT_ATOMS: atom_id res chain seq x y z
N MET A 1 -15.20 -6.11 7.77
CA MET A 1 -14.24 -6.24 8.90
C MET A 1 -12.85 -5.89 8.37
N ILE A 2 -11.96 -5.34 9.21
CA ILE A 2 -10.57 -5.04 8.80
C ILE A 2 -9.64 -5.67 9.83
N TYR A 3 -8.68 -6.47 9.35
CA TYR A 3 -7.61 -7.04 10.16
C TYR A 3 -6.32 -6.30 9.88
N THR A 4 -5.48 -6.14 10.89
CA THR A 4 -4.12 -5.59 10.79
C THR A 4 -3.14 -6.66 11.24
N PHE A 5 -2.17 -6.97 10.40
CA PHE A 5 -1.04 -7.83 10.71
C PHE A 5 0.16 -6.93 10.90
N ASN A 6 0.59 -6.77 12.14
CA ASN A 6 1.64 -5.81 12.45
C ASN A 6 2.98 -6.25 11.89
N GLY A 7 3.61 -5.36 11.14
CA GLY A 7 4.99 -5.50 10.70
C GLY A 7 6.00 -5.37 11.84
N ASN A 8 7.25 -5.33 11.48
CA ASN A 8 8.39 -5.10 12.37
C ASN A 8 9.43 -4.20 11.69
N GLU A 9 10.65 -4.11 12.22
CA GLU A 9 11.72 -3.27 11.64
C GLU A 9 12.09 -3.63 10.18
N SER A 10 11.80 -4.87 9.74
CA SER A 10 12.17 -5.39 8.40
C SER A 10 11.00 -5.56 7.45
N TYR A 11 9.76 -5.51 7.94
CA TYR A 11 8.56 -5.79 7.17
C TYR A 11 7.45 -4.79 7.49
N ALA A 12 6.75 -4.36 6.47
CA ALA A 12 5.59 -3.48 6.57
C ALA A 12 4.41 -4.15 7.28
N HIS A 13 3.41 -3.36 7.65
CA HIS A 13 2.10 -3.87 8.04
C HIS A 13 1.38 -4.45 6.84
N ALA A 14 0.73 -5.60 7.02
CA ALA A 14 -0.23 -6.13 6.06
C ALA A 14 -1.66 -5.94 6.58
N TYR A 15 -2.61 -5.83 5.67
CA TYR A 15 -4.02 -5.63 6.04
C TYR A 15 -4.93 -6.57 5.26
N MET A 16 -6.04 -7.00 5.88
CA MET A 16 -7.07 -7.74 5.17
C MET A 16 -8.42 -7.10 5.43
N ILE A 17 -9.12 -6.77 4.35
CA ILE A 17 -10.48 -6.24 4.37
C ILE A 17 -11.45 -7.34 3.95
N CYS A 18 -12.44 -7.64 4.82
CA CYS A 18 -13.43 -8.68 4.55
C CYS A 18 -14.86 -8.13 4.63
N ARG A 19 -15.71 -8.59 3.72
CA ARG A 19 -17.11 -8.24 3.64
C ARG A 19 -17.94 -9.38 3.03
N PHE A 20 -18.98 -9.81 3.74
CA PHE A 20 -19.89 -10.90 3.31
C PHE A 20 -19.17 -12.17 2.83
N GLY A 21 -18.12 -12.58 3.53
CA GLY A 21 -17.34 -13.78 3.20
C GLY A 21 -16.31 -13.61 2.09
N HIS A 22 -16.13 -12.40 1.55
CA HIS A 22 -15.12 -12.03 0.56
C HIS A 22 -14.04 -11.16 1.17
N CYS A 23 -12.78 -11.35 0.80
CA CYS A 23 -11.64 -10.62 1.35
C CYS A 23 -10.70 -10.13 0.25
N LEU A 24 -10.08 -8.97 0.50
CA LEU A 24 -8.90 -8.48 -0.22
C LEU A 24 -7.75 -8.33 0.77
N LEU A 25 -6.56 -8.76 0.38
CA LEU A 25 -5.34 -8.73 1.20
C LEU A 25 -4.40 -7.65 0.68
N ILE A 26 -3.90 -6.78 1.54
CA ILE A 26 -3.03 -5.64 1.17
C ILE A 26 -1.64 -5.90 1.70
N ASP A 27 -0.63 -5.81 0.83
CA ASP A 27 0.80 -5.94 1.11
C ASP A 27 1.18 -7.17 1.96
N PRO A 28 0.85 -8.40 1.55
CA PRO A 28 1.15 -9.61 2.33
C PRO A 28 2.66 -9.91 2.34
N ASN A 29 3.26 -9.77 3.51
CA ASN A 29 4.71 -9.90 3.67
C ASN A 29 5.15 -10.67 4.90
N ILE A 30 4.30 -10.81 5.90
CA ILE A 30 4.60 -11.38 7.22
C ILE A 30 3.38 -12.12 7.76
N ASN A 31 3.60 -13.05 8.70
CA ASN A 31 2.54 -13.72 9.46
C ASN A 31 1.55 -14.54 8.61
N TYR A 32 2.06 -15.33 7.65
CA TYR A 32 1.21 -16.18 6.80
C TYR A 32 0.17 -16.98 7.57
N SER A 33 0.58 -17.66 8.66
CA SER A 33 -0.33 -18.46 9.48
C SER A 33 -1.42 -17.64 10.17
N GLU A 34 -1.13 -16.40 10.54
CA GLU A 34 -2.13 -15.50 11.10
C GLU A 34 -3.10 -15.01 10.04
N ILE A 35 -2.61 -14.66 8.84
CA ILE A 35 -3.44 -14.30 7.69
C ILE A 35 -4.39 -15.45 7.35
N GLU A 36 -3.87 -16.67 7.22
CA GLU A 36 -4.64 -17.87 6.91
C GLU A 36 -5.70 -18.16 7.99
N SER A 37 -5.32 -18.04 9.27
CA SER A 37 -6.25 -18.20 10.40
C SER A 37 -7.38 -17.17 10.40
N LYS A 38 -7.10 -15.89 10.01
CA LYS A 38 -8.12 -14.84 9.93
C LYS A 38 -8.98 -14.94 8.67
N LEU A 39 -8.41 -15.46 7.59
CA LEU A 39 -9.15 -15.75 6.36
C LEU A 39 -10.18 -16.86 6.61
N GLY A 40 -9.79 -17.97 7.26
CA GLY A 40 -10.68 -19.10 7.56
C GLY A 40 -11.36 -19.63 6.30
N ASP A 41 -12.68 -19.78 6.34
CA ASP A 41 -13.49 -20.26 5.21
C ASP A 41 -13.93 -19.14 4.24
N GLN A 42 -13.42 -17.90 4.42
CA GLN A 42 -13.73 -16.78 3.54
C GLN A 42 -12.97 -16.89 2.22
N ILE A 43 -13.50 -16.28 1.17
CA ILE A 43 -12.92 -16.24 -0.16
C ILE A 43 -11.95 -15.07 -0.25
N LEU A 44 -10.68 -15.35 -0.57
CA LEU A 44 -9.73 -14.32 -0.93
C LEU A 44 -9.90 -13.99 -2.43
N ASP A 45 -10.44 -12.80 -2.73
CA ASP A 45 -10.69 -12.36 -4.11
C ASP A 45 -9.44 -11.80 -4.81
N GLY A 46 -8.46 -11.32 -4.03
CA GLY A 46 -7.23 -10.78 -4.60
C GLY A 46 -6.29 -10.15 -3.58
N ILE A 47 -5.10 -9.82 -4.08
CA ILE A 47 -4.07 -9.08 -3.36
C ILE A 47 -3.94 -7.69 -3.97
N LEU A 48 -3.86 -6.67 -3.11
CA LEU A 48 -3.62 -5.29 -3.47
C LEU A 48 -2.21 -4.90 -3.04
N LEU A 49 -1.35 -4.47 -3.96
CA LEU A 49 -0.01 -3.99 -3.63
C LEU A 49 0.04 -2.47 -3.69
N THR A 50 0.43 -1.85 -2.58
CA THR A 50 0.64 -0.40 -2.54
C THR A 50 1.83 0.00 -3.40
N HIS A 51 2.87 -0.84 -3.45
CA HIS A 51 4.04 -0.72 -4.31
C HIS A 51 4.83 -2.04 -4.33
N ALA A 52 5.96 -2.08 -5.04
CA ALA A 52 6.65 -3.33 -5.35
C ALA A 52 7.90 -3.64 -4.50
N HIS A 53 8.11 -3.00 -3.34
CA HIS A 53 9.24 -3.34 -2.49
C HIS A 53 9.08 -4.67 -1.75
N SER A 54 10.20 -5.30 -1.43
CA SER A 54 10.27 -6.67 -0.90
C SER A 54 9.57 -6.86 0.44
N ASP A 55 9.59 -5.84 1.28
CA ASP A 55 8.95 -5.82 2.59
C ASP A 55 7.43 -5.66 2.55
N HIS A 56 6.85 -5.50 1.35
CA HIS A 56 5.41 -5.52 1.07
C HIS A 56 4.96 -6.75 0.27
N THR A 57 5.88 -7.53 -0.32
CA THR A 57 5.54 -8.49 -1.37
C THR A 57 5.97 -9.93 -1.10
N SER A 58 6.60 -10.24 0.03
CA SER A 58 7.29 -11.52 0.26
C SER A 58 6.35 -12.74 0.27
N LEU A 59 5.08 -12.59 0.59
CA LEU A 59 4.11 -13.70 0.66
C LEU A 59 3.14 -13.78 -0.54
N ILE A 60 3.22 -12.89 -1.53
CA ILE A 60 2.23 -12.84 -2.62
C ILE A 60 2.12 -14.16 -3.41
N HIS A 61 3.18 -14.95 -3.45
CA HIS A 61 3.25 -16.22 -4.17
C HIS A 61 2.53 -17.39 -3.47
N LEU A 62 2.18 -17.23 -2.20
CA LEU A 62 1.49 -18.25 -1.42
C LEU A 62 -0.03 -18.28 -1.67
N PHE A 63 -0.55 -17.25 -2.35
CA PHE A 63 -1.97 -17.12 -2.65
C PHE A 63 -2.21 -17.22 -4.16
N ASN A 64 -3.09 -18.13 -4.57
CA ASN A 64 -3.43 -18.34 -5.99
C ASN A 64 -4.62 -17.44 -6.39
N VAL A 65 -4.42 -16.13 -6.35
CA VAL A 65 -5.44 -15.11 -6.65
C VAL A 65 -4.86 -13.99 -7.53
N PRO A 66 -5.69 -13.13 -8.16
CA PRO A 66 -5.21 -11.94 -8.84
C PRO A 66 -4.42 -11.00 -7.90
N ILE A 67 -3.32 -10.44 -8.41
CA ILE A 67 -2.45 -9.48 -7.71
C ILE A 67 -2.52 -8.16 -8.45
N TYR A 68 -3.13 -7.17 -7.81
CA TYR A 68 -3.32 -5.84 -8.36
C TYR A 68 -2.13 -4.94 -7.99
N VAL A 69 -1.44 -4.41 -8.96
CA VAL A 69 -0.29 -3.51 -8.81
C VAL A 69 -0.36 -2.41 -9.87
N HIS A 70 0.08 -1.20 -9.55
CA HIS A 70 0.13 -0.12 -10.54
C HIS A 70 1.05 -0.49 -11.71
N SER A 71 0.68 -0.09 -12.93
CA SER A 71 1.44 -0.43 -14.16
C SER A 71 2.91 -0.01 -14.08
N ASP A 72 3.21 1.14 -13.47
CA ASP A 72 4.58 1.65 -13.30
C ASP A 72 5.44 0.80 -12.33
N ASP A 73 4.83 0.01 -11.43
CA ASP A 73 5.54 -0.86 -10.48
C ASP A 73 5.49 -2.36 -10.87
N ALA A 74 4.69 -2.74 -11.87
CA ALA A 74 4.53 -4.14 -12.25
C ALA A 74 5.86 -4.81 -12.69
N ALA A 75 6.74 -4.07 -13.35
CA ALA A 75 8.08 -4.55 -13.70
C ALA A 75 9.00 -4.61 -12.49
N LEU A 76 8.89 -3.64 -11.57
CA LEU A 76 9.73 -3.52 -10.37
C LEU A 76 9.60 -4.74 -9.45
N LEU A 77 8.47 -5.44 -9.44
CA LEU A 77 8.30 -6.72 -8.72
C LEU A 77 9.39 -7.76 -9.06
N PHE A 78 10.02 -7.65 -10.24
CA PHE A 78 11.00 -8.62 -10.76
C PHE A 78 12.41 -8.04 -10.94
N GLU A 79 12.62 -6.80 -10.49
CA GLU A 79 13.89 -6.07 -10.61
C GLU A 79 14.62 -6.05 -9.25
N ASP A 80 15.15 -7.21 -8.83
CA ASP A 80 15.74 -7.43 -7.50
C ASP A 80 16.80 -6.40 -7.11
N LYS A 81 17.50 -5.81 -8.11
CA LYS A 81 18.44 -4.71 -7.88
C LYS A 81 17.81 -3.48 -7.22
N TYR A 82 16.49 -3.29 -7.39
CA TYR A 82 15.79 -2.06 -7.06
C TYR A 82 14.63 -2.22 -6.09
N ASN A 83 14.12 -3.46 -5.92
CA ASN A 83 12.94 -3.71 -5.09
C ASN A 83 13.25 -4.20 -3.68
N GLY A 84 14.52 -4.26 -3.29
CA GLY A 84 14.95 -4.68 -1.94
C GLY A 84 15.21 -6.18 -1.78
N TYR A 85 14.96 -7.01 -2.81
CA TYR A 85 15.47 -8.38 -2.81
C TYR A 85 16.97 -8.41 -3.13
N SER A 86 17.66 -9.42 -2.61
CA SER A 86 19.12 -9.55 -2.77
C SER A 86 19.54 -11.02 -2.70
N LYS A 87 20.86 -11.27 -2.76
CA LYS A 87 21.41 -12.63 -2.56
C LYS A 87 21.13 -13.16 -1.15
N ASP A 88 21.13 -12.27 -0.16
CA ASP A 88 20.90 -12.62 1.24
C ASP A 88 19.39 -12.67 1.62
N ASN A 89 18.57 -11.99 0.81
CA ASN A 89 17.11 -12.01 0.88
C ASN A 89 16.53 -12.26 -0.53
N PRO A 90 16.60 -13.49 -1.04
CA PRO A 90 16.20 -13.79 -2.40
C PRO A 90 14.68 -13.70 -2.58
N ARG A 91 14.25 -13.18 -3.74
CA ARG A 91 12.84 -13.13 -4.10
C ARG A 91 12.24 -14.55 -4.17
N PRO A 92 11.14 -14.82 -3.44
CA PRO A 92 10.59 -16.17 -3.32
C PRO A 92 9.70 -16.59 -4.49
N TYR A 93 9.53 -15.76 -5.53
CA TYR A 93 8.62 -16.01 -6.66
C TYR A 93 9.23 -15.62 -8.01
N VAL A 94 8.63 -16.14 -9.07
CA VAL A 94 8.92 -15.76 -10.46
C VAL A 94 7.64 -15.32 -11.18
N ARG A 95 7.77 -14.48 -12.21
CA ARG A 95 6.63 -13.87 -12.93
C ARG A 95 5.56 -14.88 -13.37
N LYS A 96 5.94 -16.02 -13.91
CA LYS A 96 5.01 -17.05 -14.41
C LYS A 96 4.13 -17.70 -13.34
N GLN A 97 4.45 -17.51 -12.04
CA GLN A 97 3.69 -18.06 -10.92
C GLN A 97 2.60 -17.09 -10.43
N LEU A 98 2.62 -15.86 -10.90
CA LEU A 98 1.76 -14.79 -10.39
C LEU A 98 0.75 -14.35 -11.44
N ASN A 99 -0.50 -14.18 -11.01
CA ASN A 99 -1.58 -13.59 -11.80
C ASN A 99 -1.61 -12.07 -11.63
N ILE A 100 -0.70 -11.35 -12.30
CA ILE A 100 -0.55 -9.89 -12.19
C ILE A 100 -1.62 -9.19 -13.02
N GLN A 101 -2.36 -8.29 -12.37
CA GLN A 101 -3.33 -7.37 -12.96
C GLN A 101 -2.83 -5.94 -12.74
N THR A 102 -2.62 -5.20 -13.81
CA THR A 102 -2.21 -3.79 -13.68
C THR A 102 -3.42 -2.89 -13.43
N ILE A 103 -3.23 -1.93 -12.54
CA ILE A 103 -4.24 -0.93 -12.16
C ILE A 103 -3.69 0.49 -12.35
N GLU A 104 -4.62 1.44 -12.47
CA GLU A 104 -4.35 2.87 -12.65
C GLU A 104 -5.13 3.70 -11.62
N ASP A 105 -4.90 5.01 -11.60
CA ASP A 105 -5.63 5.95 -10.73
C ASP A 105 -7.15 5.83 -10.93
N GLN A 106 -7.91 5.94 -9.84
CA GLN A 106 -9.38 5.90 -9.80
C GLN A 106 -10.01 4.56 -10.23
N VAL A 107 -9.22 3.51 -10.48
CA VAL A 107 -9.77 2.16 -10.66
C VAL A 107 -10.51 1.74 -9.38
N LYS A 108 -11.62 1.03 -9.56
CA LYS A 108 -12.46 0.51 -8.49
C LYS A 108 -12.39 -1.01 -8.49
N ILE A 109 -11.86 -1.57 -7.41
CA ILE A 109 -11.71 -3.02 -7.22
C ILE A 109 -12.90 -3.51 -6.40
N PRO A 110 -13.71 -4.45 -6.91
CA PRO A 110 -14.91 -4.92 -6.21
C PRO A 110 -14.56 -5.70 -4.94
N LEU A 111 -15.36 -5.53 -3.90
CA LEU A 111 -15.35 -6.33 -2.68
C LEU A 111 -16.80 -6.53 -2.21
N ALA A 112 -17.39 -7.65 -2.56
CA ALA A 112 -18.82 -7.95 -2.35
C ALA A 112 -19.72 -6.83 -2.92
N ASP A 113 -20.52 -6.16 -2.06
CA ASP A 113 -21.40 -5.03 -2.44
C ASP A 113 -20.72 -3.65 -2.35
N HIS A 114 -19.41 -3.61 -2.13
CA HIS A 114 -18.59 -2.40 -2.04
C HIS A 114 -17.43 -2.45 -3.03
N GLU A 115 -16.66 -1.37 -3.04
CA GLU A 115 -15.48 -1.24 -3.88
C GLU A 115 -14.34 -0.59 -3.09
N VAL A 116 -13.11 -0.93 -3.46
CA VAL A 116 -11.88 -0.26 -3.04
C VAL A 116 -11.45 0.66 -4.17
N VAL A 117 -11.26 1.95 -3.86
CA VAL A 117 -10.83 2.96 -4.84
C VAL A 117 -9.32 3.11 -4.79
N VAL A 118 -8.69 3.06 -5.95
CA VAL A 118 -7.24 3.27 -6.12
C VAL A 118 -6.95 4.75 -6.26
N PHE A 119 -6.01 5.26 -5.46
CA PHE A 119 -5.42 6.59 -5.61
C PHE A 119 -3.96 6.43 -6.04
N HIS A 120 -3.59 6.90 -7.22
CA HIS A 120 -2.18 6.96 -7.59
C HIS A 120 -1.48 8.02 -6.76
N THR A 121 -0.52 7.58 -5.94
CA THR A 121 0.23 8.40 -4.99
C THR A 121 1.74 8.22 -5.18
N PRO A 122 2.28 8.58 -6.36
CA PRO A 122 3.68 8.38 -6.69
C PRO A 122 4.61 9.21 -5.79
N GLY A 123 5.85 8.74 -5.68
CA GLY A 123 6.91 9.49 -5.02
C GLY A 123 7.81 8.65 -4.13
N HIS A 124 7.30 7.65 -3.43
CA HIS A 124 8.13 6.61 -2.83
C HIS A 124 8.65 5.65 -3.91
N THR A 125 7.74 5.12 -4.72
CA THR A 125 8.01 4.59 -6.06
C THR A 125 7.17 5.33 -7.09
N LYS A 126 7.46 5.12 -8.38
CA LYS A 126 6.67 5.70 -9.48
C LYS A 126 5.24 5.13 -9.51
N GLY A 127 5.09 3.84 -9.17
CA GLY A 127 3.80 3.15 -9.15
C GLY A 127 3.15 3.06 -7.77
N SER A 128 3.61 3.82 -6.77
CA SER A 128 2.97 3.82 -5.45
C SER A 128 1.51 4.22 -5.54
N VAL A 129 0.63 3.46 -4.87
CA VAL A 129 -0.81 3.73 -4.76
C VAL A 129 -1.27 3.69 -3.31
N SER A 130 -2.38 4.37 -3.04
CA SER A 130 -3.13 4.25 -1.80
C SER A 130 -4.52 3.67 -2.09
N PHE A 131 -5.02 2.80 -1.21
CA PHE A 131 -6.32 2.15 -1.37
C PHE A 131 -7.33 2.72 -0.38
N LEU A 132 -8.39 3.33 -0.88
CA LEU A 132 -9.48 3.86 -0.05
C LEU A 132 -10.63 2.85 0.03
N TYR A 133 -10.97 2.46 1.25
CA TYR A 133 -12.13 1.63 1.54
C TYR A 133 -12.93 2.23 2.69
N GLN A 134 -14.12 2.73 2.40
CA GLN A 134 -15.00 3.40 3.36
C GLN A 134 -14.28 4.58 4.07
N LYS A 135 -14.04 4.47 5.38
CA LYS A 135 -13.31 5.48 6.17
C LYS A 135 -11.83 5.14 6.40
N TYR A 136 -11.27 4.20 5.68
CA TYR A 136 -9.88 3.78 5.82
C TYR A 136 -9.12 4.00 4.53
N ILE A 137 -7.91 4.55 4.63
CA ILE A 137 -6.97 4.62 3.51
C ILE A 137 -5.69 3.89 3.87
N PHE A 138 -5.28 2.96 3.02
CA PHE A 138 -4.04 2.19 3.13
C PHE A 138 -3.01 2.85 2.25
N THR A 139 -2.04 3.53 2.86
CA THR A 139 -1.15 4.47 2.18
C THR A 139 0.19 3.86 1.77
N GLY A 140 0.46 2.59 2.14
CA GLY A 140 1.80 2.03 1.98
C GLY A 140 2.85 3.01 2.51
N ASP A 141 3.87 3.26 1.72
CA ASP A 141 4.98 4.14 2.07
C ASP A 141 4.87 5.56 1.52
N THR A 142 3.64 6.01 1.28
CA THR A 142 3.40 7.41 0.87
C THR A 142 3.27 8.34 2.07
N LEU A 143 2.41 8.00 3.05
CA LEU A 143 2.08 8.86 4.19
C LEU A 143 2.05 8.04 5.48
N PHE A 144 2.86 8.46 6.45
CA PHE A 144 2.96 7.90 7.80
C PHE A 144 2.44 8.90 8.84
N LYS A 145 2.28 8.44 10.08
CA LYS A 145 1.94 9.31 11.20
C LYS A 145 3.04 10.35 11.42
N GLU A 146 2.69 11.62 11.15
CA GLU A 146 3.58 12.77 11.28
C GLU A 146 4.88 12.65 10.46
N SER A 147 4.87 11.80 9.42
CA SER A 147 6.01 11.54 8.54
C SER A 147 5.55 11.21 7.11
N VAL A 148 6.50 10.96 6.23
CA VAL A 148 6.29 10.54 4.84
C VAL A 148 7.34 9.50 4.45
N GLY A 149 7.06 8.70 3.43
CA GLY A 149 7.99 7.72 2.91
C GLY A 149 9.27 8.36 2.33
N ARG A 150 10.31 7.56 2.24
CA ARG A 150 11.54 7.98 1.56
C ARG A 150 11.31 8.06 0.05
N HIS A 151 12.10 8.87 -0.62
CA HIS A 151 11.95 9.18 -2.05
C HIS A 151 13.27 9.12 -2.82
N ASP A 152 14.30 8.63 -2.17
CA ASP A 152 15.69 8.59 -2.66
C ASP A 152 16.09 7.19 -3.19
N LEU A 153 15.15 6.23 -3.23
CA LEU A 153 15.34 4.93 -3.86
C LEU A 153 15.02 4.97 -5.36
N TYR A 154 15.23 3.84 -6.04
CA TYR A 154 14.92 3.70 -7.46
C TYR A 154 13.46 4.10 -7.75
N SER A 155 13.24 4.89 -8.77
CA SER A 155 11.98 5.50 -9.18
C SER A 155 11.33 6.47 -8.19
N GLY A 156 11.96 6.72 -7.02
CA GLY A 156 11.48 7.69 -6.04
C GLY A 156 11.64 9.14 -6.53
N ASN A 157 10.73 10.03 -6.10
CA ASN A 157 10.72 11.44 -6.50
C ASN A 157 10.08 12.32 -5.44
N LEU A 158 10.84 13.26 -4.89
CA LEU A 158 10.36 14.20 -3.86
C LEU A 158 9.18 15.07 -4.33
N PHE A 159 9.21 15.52 -5.59
CA PHE A 159 8.16 16.39 -6.13
C PHE A 159 6.83 15.65 -6.23
N ASP A 160 6.87 14.42 -6.72
CA ASP A 160 5.69 13.56 -6.81
C ASP A 160 5.17 13.19 -5.41
N LEU A 161 6.07 12.81 -4.47
CA LEU A 161 5.68 12.51 -3.09
C LEU A 161 4.99 13.71 -2.43
N LYS A 162 5.56 14.91 -2.57
CA LYS A 162 4.96 16.15 -2.08
C LYS A 162 3.57 16.35 -2.63
N ARG A 163 3.37 16.19 -3.95
CA ARG A 163 2.07 16.32 -4.61
C ARG A 163 1.07 15.29 -4.10
N SER A 164 1.48 14.03 -3.95
CA SER A 164 0.66 12.93 -3.47
C SER A 164 0.20 13.16 -2.02
N VAL A 165 1.11 13.52 -1.13
CA VAL A 165 0.79 13.79 0.28
C VAL A 165 -0.13 15.01 0.44
N LEU A 166 0.15 16.10 -0.29
CA LEU A 166 -0.72 17.29 -0.27
C LEU A 166 -2.13 16.94 -0.76
N LYS A 167 -2.24 16.20 -1.89
CA LYS A 167 -3.53 15.77 -2.43
C LYS A 167 -4.30 14.89 -1.44
N LEU A 168 -3.67 13.86 -0.85
CA LEU A 168 -4.34 12.99 0.12
C LEU A 168 -4.89 13.79 1.32
N ILE A 169 -4.08 14.67 1.90
CA ILE A 169 -4.46 15.42 3.10
C ILE A 169 -5.48 16.53 2.77
N ASP A 170 -5.39 17.16 1.60
CA ASP A 170 -6.31 18.23 1.20
C ASP A 170 -7.68 17.71 0.75
N ASP A 171 -7.71 16.61 -0.01
CA ASP A 171 -8.92 16.12 -0.67
C ASP A 171 -9.76 15.18 0.20
N LEU A 172 -9.13 14.50 1.18
CA LEU A 172 -9.83 13.53 2.02
C LEU A 172 -10.41 14.17 3.28
N ASN A 173 -11.54 13.59 3.74
CA ASN A 173 -12.20 14.02 4.98
C ASN A 173 -11.34 13.76 6.22
N ASP A 174 -11.44 14.65 7.19
CA ASP A 174 -10.74 14.59 8.48
C ASP A 174 -10.87 13.25 9.22
N ASN A 175 -12.02 12.57 9.06
CA ASN A 175 -12.34 11.33 9.76
C ASN A 175 -11.76 10.08 9.08
N ILE A 176 -11.09 10.22 7.93
CA ILE A 176 -10.42 9.10 7.28
C ILE A 176 -9.25 8.65 8.17
N ILE A 177 -9.23 7.33 8.40
CA ILE A 177 -8.20 6.65 9.19
C ILE A 177 -7.11 6.18 8.23
N ILE A 178 -5.88 6.58 8.48
CA ILE A 178 -4.70 6.21 7.71
C ILE A 178 -4.14 4.91 8.27
N LYS A 179 -3.96 3.92 7.41
CA LYS A 179 -3.31 2.63 7.64
C LYS A 179 -2.04 2.57 6.81
N PRO A 180 -0.88 2.95 7.37
CA PRO A 180 0.38 3.05 6.64
C PRO A 180 1.08 1.70 6.47
N GLY A 181 2.14 1.65 5.64
CA GLY A 181 3.03 0.49 5.56
C GLY A 181 3.85 0.31 6.83
N HIS A 182 4.27 1.40 7.44
CA HIS A 182 5.05 1.39 8.68
C HIS A 182 4.48 2.39 9.69
N ASP A 183 4.93 2.30 10.94
CA ASP A 183 4.54 3.17 12.05
C ASP A 183 3.06 3.01 12.47
N ASP A 184 2.60 3.89 13.34
CA ASP A 184 1.26 3.87 13.90
C ASP A 184 0.17 4.32 12.90
N THR A 185 -1.03 3.83 13.12
CA THR A 185 -2.26 4.37 12.51
C THR A 185 -2.43 5.85 12.85
N SER A 186 -2.90 6.64 11.88
CA SER A 186 -3.21 8.06 12.06
C SER A 186 -4.59 8.43 11.49
N THR A 187 -4.86 9.73 11.35
CA THR A 187 -6.07 10.26 10.68
C THR A 187 -5.68 11.45 9.80
N ILE A 188 -6.47 11.72 8.77
CA ILE A 188 -6.27 12.91 7.93
C ILE A 188 -6.29 14.20 8.78
N ARG A 189 -7.14 14.27 9.80
CA ARG A 189 -7.17 15.39 10.78
C ARG A 189 -5.83 15.57 11.49
N ASN A 190 -5.23 14.46 11.99
CA ASN A 190 -3.95 14.51 12.66
C ASN A 190 -2.85 14.99 11.72
N GLU A 191 -2.77 14.40 10.52
CA GLU A 191 -1.73 14.75 9.55
C GLU A 191 -1.86 16.20 9.07
N ARG A 192 -3.08 16.68 8.83
CA ARG A 192 -3.31 18.08 8.46
C ARG A 192 -2.82 19.06 9.53
N LYS A 193 -2.90 18.68 10.81
CA LYS A 193 -2.51 19.52 11.95
C LYS A 193 -1.05 19.39 12.33
N ASN A 194 -0.50 18.18 12.31
CA ASN A 194 0.74 17.85 13.00
C ASN A 194 1.86 17.35 12.06
N ASN A 195 1.56 16.91 10.81
CA ASN A 195 2.59 16.42 9.92
C ASN A 195 3.52 17.56 9.48
N PRO A 196 4.83 17.52 9.86
CA PRO A 196 5.75 18.62 9.60
C PRO A 196 6.04 18.80 8.10
N PHE A 197 6.01 17.71 7.31
CA PHE A 197 6.22 17.76 5.87
C PHE A 197 5.05 18.44 5.18
N TYR A 198 3.82 18.03 5.49
CA TYR A 198 2.61 18.68 4.97
C TYR A 198 2.58 20.18 5.30
N ILE A 199 2.80 20.55 6.58
CA ILE A 199 2.78 21.94 7.04
C ILE A 199 3.84 22.76 6.30
N LYS A 200 5.06 22.24 6.16
CA LYS A 200 6.15 22.90 5.44
C LYS A 200 5.78 23.10 3.97
N TRP A 201 5.31 22.02 3.31
CA TRP A 201 5.00 22.05 1.88
C TRP A 201 3.80 22.94 1.55
N LYS A 202 2.80 22.97 2.41
CA LYS A 202 1.62 23.84 2.28
C LYS A 202 2.00 25.32 2.34
N LYS A 203 2.95 25.70 3.20
CA LYS A 203 3.48 27.07 3.30
C LYS A 203 4.29 27.51 2.08
N GLN A 204 4.90 26.56 1.38
CA GLN A 204 5.69 26.85 0.17
C GLN A 204 4.83 27.16 -1.07
N GLY A 205 3.50 27.07 -0.93
CA GLY A 205 2.55 27.29 -2.01
C GLY A 205 2.25 26.02 -2.83
N LYS A 206 1.17 26.05 -3.62
CA LYS A 206 0.85 24.97 -4.57
C LYS A 206 1.96 24.92 -5.63
N ILE A 207 2.36 23.72 -5.95
CA ILE A 207 3.25 23.39 -7.09
C ILE A 207 2.47 23.52 -8.37
#